data_c2252cdd12e336e632c11a58d40035ea
#
_entry.id   c2252cdd12e336e632c11a58d40035ea
#
_cell.length_a   1.000
_cell.length_b   1.000
_cell.length_c   1.000
_cell.angle_alpha   90.00
_cell.angle_beta   90.00
_cell.angle_gamma   90.00
#
_symmetry.space_group_name_H-M   'P 1'
#
loop_
_entity.id
_entity.type
_entity.pdbx_description
1 polymer ?
#
loop_
_entity_poly.entity_id
_entity_poly.type
_entity_poly.pdbx_seq_one_letter_code
_entity_poly.pdbx_strand_id
1 'polypeptide(L)'
;MALIEQRIEHTFPRKINDLIIPTQHNAVTQYGEFMGVEVDCYSAGFNQKVQLLIHFPAEKAERASMLQSMLSYTHKYRSTQLFDLIETIITPRHDRIALAVSRTGADEMLLGFVQTNVRKIDALLRERTGTLPQDALKNKLLRNFFDTLRPLYGDGYIERAQAFIRVVKRIVKAEFPMKYFYRTEEIIEEARSFGCGIVVPHPEQFWPILLAEYDVDGYEVWNPQSRRYSEFLIDTVARQNQGPGRRGRRILIFMGD
;
A
#
# COMPACT_ATOMS: atom_id res chain seq x y z
N MET A 1 -18.89 5.16 8.95
CA MET A 1 -18.97 6.54 8.42
C MET A 1 -19.11 7.57 9.54
N ALA A 2 -20.08 7.53 10.42
CA ALA A 2 -20.16 8.45 11.57
C ALA A 2 -18.86 8.60 12.40
N LEU A 3 -18.06 7.53 12.51
CA LEU A 3 -16.76 7.57 13.17
C LEU A 3 -15.71 8.39 12.41
N ILE A 4 -15.73 8.40 11.07
CA ILE A 4 -14.81 9.19 10.26
C ILE A 4 -15.14 10.67 10.42
N GLU A 5 -16.42 11.04 10.29
CA GLU A 5 -16.89 12.40 10.44
C GLU A 5 -16.58 12.94 11.87
N GLN A 6 -16.87 12.14 12.89
CA GLN A 6 -16.54 12.49 14.29
C GLN A 6 -15.02 12.69 14.47
N ARG A 7 -14.20 11.88 13.83
CA ARG A 7 -12.75 12.00 13.91
C ARG A 7 -12.24 13.25 13.17
N ILE A 8 -12.79 13.57 12.01
CA ILE A 8 -12.49 14.80 11.27
C ILE A 8 -12.86 16.03 12.13
N GLU A 9 -14.03 16.06 12.73
CA GLU A 9 -14.46 17.15 13.61
C GLU A 9 -13.56 17.31 14.81
N HIS A 10 -13.15 16.21 15.44
CA HIS A 10 -12.22 16.24 16.56
C HIS A 10 -10.83 16.76 16.16
N THR A 11 -10.34 16.36 15.00
CA THR A 11 -8.99 16.70 14.52
C THR A 11 -8.93 18.11 13.94
N PHE A 12 -9.99 18.54 13.24
CA PHE A 12 -10.09 19.83 12.55
C PHE A 12 -11.33 20.62 12.96
N PRO A 13 -11.43 21.05 14.25
CA PRO A 13 -12.64 21.69 14.78
C PRO A 13 -12.96 23.05 14.18
N ARG A 14 -12.03 23.66 13.43
CA ARG A 14 -12.20 24.96 12.77
C ARG A 14 -12.47 24.84 11.28
N LYS A 15 -12.69 23.63 10.76
CA LYS A 15 -13.06 23.46 9.34
C LYS A 15 -14.40 24.16 9.06
N ILE A 16 -14.49 24.79 7.91
CA ILE A 16 -15.72 25.44 7.42
C ILE A 16 -16.46 24.46 6.52
N ASN A 17 -15.74 23.85 5.57
CA ASN A 17 -16.21 22.83 4.67
C ASN A 17 -15.20 21.70 4.64
N ASP A 18 -15.66 20.49 4.35
CA ASP A 18 -14.82 19.32 4.12
C ASP A 18 -15.28 18.57 2.87
N LEU A 19 -14.33 17.96 2.22
CA LEU A 19 -14.52 17.01 1.15
C LEU A 19 -13.86 15.72 1.57
N ILE A 20 -14.65 14.67 1.76
CA ILE A 20 -14.13 13.36 2.11
C ILE A 20 -13.93 12.56 0.83
N ILE A 21 -12.68 12.25 0.52
CA ILE A 21 -12.31 11.41 -0.62
C ILE A 21 -11.95 10.02 -0.08
N PRO A 22 -12.73 8.99 -0.38
CA PRO A 22 -12.43 7.66 0.09
C PRO A 22 -11.22 7.10 -0.67
N THR A 23 -10.33 6.40 0.04
CA THR A 23 -9.24 5.68 -0.60
C THR A 23 -9.04 4.33 0.05
N GLN A 24 -8.81 3.31 -0.79
CA GLN A 24 -8.43 1.97 -0.37
C GLN A 24 -7.32 1.45 -1.28
N HIS A 25 -6.41 0.67 -0.75
CA HIS A 25 -5.30 0.11 -1.51
C HIS A 25 -5.76 -0.72 -2.71
N ASN A 26 -5.45 -0.25 -3.91
CA ASN A 26 -5.70 -0.91 -5.20
C ASN A 26 -7.14 -1.41 -5.39
N ALA A 27 -8.09 -0.80 -4.70
CA ALA A 27 -9.51 -1.08 -4.86
C ALA A 27 -10.26 0.25 -4.87
N VAL A 28 -11.05 0.48 -5.91
CA VAL A 28 -11.91 1.65 -5.99
C VAL A 28 -13.00 1.52 -4.94
N THR A 29 -13.18 2.56 -4.15
CA THR A 29 -14.23 2.67 -3.14
C THR A 29 -15.03 3.95 -3.32
N GLN A 30 -16.23 4.00 -2.80
CA GLN A 30 -17.12 5.15 -2.93
C GLN A 30 -17.57 5.68 -1.57
N TYR A 31 -17.64 7.00 -1.48
CA TYR A 31 -18.32 7.69 -0.40
C TYR A 31 -19.04 8.93 -0.96
N GLY A 32 -20.36 9.01 -0.72
CA GLY A 32 -21.18 10.06 -1.29
C GLY A 32 -21.07 10.11 -2.82
N GLU A 33 -20.76 11.28 -3.33
CA GLU A 33 -20.62 11.54 -4.76
C GLU A 33 -19.22 11.29 -5.33
N PHE A 34 -18.27 10.84 -4.49
CA PHE A 34 -16.89 10.60 -4.89
C PHE A 34 -16.47 9.15 -4.80
N MET A 35 -15.67 8.76 -5.75
CA MET A 35 -14.92 7.51 -5.75
C MET A 35 -13.43 7.80 -5.64
N GLY A 36 -12.70 6.86 -5.06
CA GLY A 36 -11.25 6.99 -4.94
C GLY A 36 -10.55 5.68 -4.74
N VAL A 37 -9.24 5.72 -4.91
CA VAL A 37 -8.34 4.57 -4.76
C VAL A 37 -6.93 5.03 -4.44
N GLU A 38 -6.23 4.26 -3.60
CA GLU A 38 -4.78 4.37 -3.41
C GLU A 38 -4.08 3.35 -4.32
N VAL A 39 -3.39 3.82 -5.35
CA VAL A 39 -2.76 3.00 -6.38
C VAL A 39 -1.30 2.78 -6.05
N ASP A 40 -0.87 1.51 -5.93
CA ASP A 40 0.54 1.16 -5.94
C ASP A 40 1.10 1.23 -7.37
N CYS A 41 2.13 2.03 -7.58
CA CYS A 41 2.80 2.18 -8.88
C CYS A 41 4.34 2.23 -8.73
N TYR A 42 5.05 2.30 -9.85
CA TYR A 42 6.49 2.25 -9.91
C TYR A 42 7.07 3.53 -10.49
N SER A 43 7.86 4.23 -9.71
CA SER A 43 8.65 5.38 -10.15
C SER A 43 9.95 4.90 -10.80
N ALA A 44 10.00 4.91 -12.14
CA ALA A 44 11.16 4.40 -12.89
C ALA A 44 12.42 5.24 -12.63
N GLY A 45 12.29 6.56 -12.56
CA GLY A 45 13.40 7.48 -12.31
C GLY A 45 14.11 7.25 -10.97
N PHE A 46 13.41 6.72 -9.98
CA PHE A 46 13.97 6.45 -8.64
C PHE A 46 14.09 4.96 -8.33
N ASN A 47 13.70 4.08 -9.25
CA ASN A 47 13.65 2.62 -9.02
C ASN A 47 12.90 2.26 -7.71
N GLN A 48 11.77 2.90 -7.46
CA GLN A 48 11.05 2.80 -6.20
C GLN A 48 9.54 2.61 -6.40
N LYS A 49 8.95 1.76 -5.56
CA LYS A 49 7.50 1.70 -5.42
C LYS A 49 7.00 2.99 -4.76
N VAL A 50 6.02 3.62 -5.36
CA VAL A 50 5.33 4.81 -4.86
C VAL A 50 3.82 4.60 -4.89
N GLN A 51 3.08 5.55 -4.34
CA GLN A 51 1.63 5.50 -4.28
C GLN A 51 1.03 6.80 -4.79
N LEU A 52 -0.15 6.69 -5.42
CA LEU A 52 -0.97 7.82 -5.82
C LEU A 52 -2.39 7.62 -5.28
N LEU A 53 -2.99 8.68 -4.75
CA LEU A 53 -4.42 8.73 -4.50
C LEU A 53 -5.09 9.30 -5.74
N ILE A 54 -6.02 8.54 -6.31
CA ILE A 54 -6.81 8.96 -7.47
C ILE A 54 -8.24 9.09 -7.01
N HIS A 55 -8.89 10.19 -7.36
CA HIS A 55 -10.28 10.44 -7.01
C HIS A 55 -11.06 11.07 -8.17
N PHE A 56 -12.33 10.76 -8.24
CA PHE A 56 -13.21 11.23 -9.30
C PHE A 56 -14.69 11.19 -8.87
N PRO A 57 -15.57 11.99 -9.47
CA PRO A 57 -17.01 11.90 -9.25
C PRO A 57 -17.56 10.51 -9.63
N ALA A 58 -18.51 9.99 -8.85
CA ALA A 58 -19.09 8.66 -9.05
C ALA A 58 -19.77 8.49 -10.43
N GLU A 59 -20.26 9.58 -11.02
CA GLU A 59 -20.83 9.61 -12.38
C GLU A 59 -19.83 9.21 -13.47
N LYS A 60 -18.53 9.26 -13.18
CA LYS A 60 -17.46 8.86 -14.10
C LYS A 60 -17.02 7.39 -13.93
N ALA A 61 -17.68 6.60 -13.08
CA ALA A 61 -17.31 5.23 -12.76
C ALA A 61 -17.14 4.33 -13.99
N GLU A 62 -18.01 4.47 -14.99
CA GLU A 62 -17.95 3.70 -16.24
C GLU A 62 -16.69 3.98 -17.06
N ARG A 63 -16.12 5.16 -16.94
CA ARG A 63 -14.87 5.56 -17.63
C ARG A 63 -13.61 5.02 -16.95
N ALA A 64 -13.73 4.51 -15.74
CA ALA A 64 -12.61 3.98 -14.96
C ALA A 64 -12.28 2.51 -15.27
N SER A 65 -12.80 1.91 -16.35
CA SER A 65 -12.64 0.49 -16.66
C SER A 65 -11.17 0.09 -16.87
N MET A 66 -10.38 0.93 -17.55
CA MET A 66 -8.95 0.67 -17.73
C MET A 66 -8.21 0.77 -16.39
N LEU A 67 -8.47 1.81 -15.59
CA LEU A 67 -7.90 1.92 -14.25
C LEU A 67 -8.24 0.69 -13.40
N GLN A 68 -9.47 0.20 -13.42
CA GLN A 68 -9.87 -1.03 -12.72
C GLN A 68 -9.10 -2.26 -13.21
N SER A 69 -8.82 -2.36 -14.50
CA SER A 69 -8.01 -3.44 -15.07
C SER A 69 -6.55 -3.36 -14.57
N MET A 70 -5.97 -2.17 -14.52
CA MET A 70 -4.62 -1.93 -13.97
C MET A 70 -4.55 -2.30 -12.48
N LEU A 71 -5.57 -1.94 -11.69
CA LEU A 71 -5.68 -2.32 -10.29
C LEU A 71 -5.79 -3.84 -10.12
N SER A 72 -6.59 -4.50 -10.92
CA SER A 72 -6.75 -5.97 -10.90
C SER A 72 -5.42 -6.67 -11.19
N TYR A 73 -4.62 -6.15 -12.13
CA TYR A 73 -3.27 -6.63 -12.39
C TYR A 73 -2.35 -6.49 -11.17
N THR A 74 -2.42 -5.35 -10.48
CA THR A 74 -1.65 -5.12 -9.25
C THR A 74 -2.07 -6.06 -8.12
N HIS A 75 -3.35 -6.39 -7.99
CA HIS A 75 -3.84 -7.40 -7.05
C HIS A 75 -3.28 -8.79 -7.36
N LYS A 76 -3.25 -9.19 -8.62
CA LYS A 76 -2.65 -10.45 -9.07
C LYS A 76 -1.17 -10.53 -8.68
N TYR A 77 -0.43 -9.45 -8.81
CA TYR A 77 0.95 -9.37 -8.33
C TYR A 77 1.07 -9.62 -6.83
N ARG A 78 0.22 -8.99 -6.00
CA ARG A 78 0.23 -9.17 -4.53
C ARG A 78 -0.09 -10.59 -4.11
N SER A 79 -1.04 -11.24 -4.75
CA SER A 79 -1.38 -12.63 -4.49
C SER A 79 -0.23 -13.56 -4.92
N THR A 80 0.38 -13.33 -6.07
CA THR A 80 1.55 -14.09 -6.54
C THR A 80 2.71 -13.99 -5.54
N GLN A 81 2.96 -12.80 -4.98
CA GLN A 81 3.99 -12.61 -3.97
C GLN A 81 3.69 -13.34 -2.66
N LEU A 82 2.42 -13.41 -2.24
CA LEU A 82 1.98 -14.20 -1.09
C LEU A 82 2.24 -15.69 -1.33
N PHE A 83 1.87 -16.20 -2.49
CA PHE A 83 2.08 -17.62 -2.81
C PHE A 83 3.56 -17.98 -2.95
N ASP A 84 4.42 -17.11 -3.51
CA ASP A 84 5.88 -17.34 -3.51
C ASP A 84 6.47 -17.32 -2.09
N LEU A 85 5.97 -16.47 -1.20
CA LEU A 85 6.35 -16.49 0.21
C LEU A 85 5.94 -17.80 0.89
N ILE A 86 4.71 -18.24 0.69
CA ILE A 86 4.19 -19.52 1.23
C ILE A 86 5.04 -20.67 0.69
N GLU A 87 5.20 -20.76 -0.63
CA GLU A 87 5.98 -21.82 -1.29
C GLU A 87 7.44 -21.85 -0.79
N THR A 88 8.08 -20.71 -0.65
CA THR A 88 9.44 -20.60 -0.10
C THR A 88 9.57 -21.23 1.29
N ILE A 89 8.52 -21.14 2.11
CA ILE A 89 8.51 -21.69 3.49
C ILE A 89 8.15 -23.17 3.50
N ILE A 90 7.13 -23.60 2.77
CA ILE A 90 6.62 -25.00 2.83
C ILE A 90 7.44 -25.98 1.99
N THR A 91 8.03 -25.50 0.89
CA THR A 91 8.98 -26.22 0.04
C THR A 91 10.30 -25.47 0.09
N PRO A 92 11.13 -25.71 1.14
CA PRO A 92 12.22 -24.82 1.46
C PRO A 92 13.15 -24.56 0.28
N ARG A 93 13.23 -23.35 -0.19
CA ARG A 93 14.35 -22.90 -1.03
C ARG A 93 15.54 -22.67 -0.12
N HIS A 94 16.46 -23.63 -0.13
CA HIS A 94 17.56 -23.70 0.85
C HIS A 94 18.35 -22.41 0.98
N ASP A 95 18.62 -21.72 -0.11
CA ASP A 95 19.30 -20.42 -0.15
C ASP A 95 18.54 -19.31 0.60
N ARG A 96 17.25 -19.16 0.33
CA ARG A 96 16.38 -18.15 0.98
C ARG A 96 16.17 -18.45 2.47
N ILE A 97 15.93 -19.71 2.79
CA ILE A 97 15.68 -20.14 4.18
C ILE A 97 16.97 -20.06 4.99
N ALA A 98 18.12 -20.52 4.47
CA ALA A 98 19.41 -20.40 5.14
C ALA A 98 19.77 -18.94 5.45
N LEU A 99 19.54 -18.02 4.49
CA LEU A 99 19.74 -16.60 4.70
C LEU A 99 18.78 -16.03 5.78
N ALA A 100 17.52 -16.47 5.81
CA ALA A 100 16.58 -16.04 6.84
C ALA A 100 16.96 -16.57 8.22
N VAL A 101 17.38 -17.82 8.33
CA VAL A 101 17.87 -18.44 9.55
C VAL A 101 19.08 -17.69 10.08
N SER A 102 20.09 -17.42 9.23
CA SER A 102 21.29 -16.68 9.63
C SER A 102 21.01 -15.27 10.18
N ARG A 103 19.95 -14.62 9.67
CA ARG A 103 19.54 -13.26 10.08
C ARG A 103 18.69 -13.22 11.34
N THR A 104 18.03 -14.33 11.69
CA THR A 104 17.05 -14.36 12.77
C THR A 104 17.44 -15.26 13.93
N GLY A 105 18.43 -16.15 13.75
CA GLY A 105 18.77 -17.18 14.73
C GLY A 105 17.64 -18.21 14.91
N ALA A 106 16.81 -18.43 13.89
CA ALA A 106 15.75 -19.43 13.96
C ALA A 106 16.37 -20.84 14.06
N ASP A 107 15.91 -21.60 15.06
CA ASP A 107 16.27 -23.00 15.24
C ASP A 107 15.33 -23.93 14.44
N GLU A 108 15.66 -25.20 14.36
CA GLU A 108 14.86 -26.21 13.65
C GLU A 108 13.44 -26.33 14.20
N MET A 109 13.26 -26.17 15.51
CA MET A 109 11.95 -26.23 16.16
C MET A 109 11.06 -25.08 15.70
N LEU A 110 11.60 -23.85 15.69
CA LEU A 110 10.89 -22.68 15.20
C LEU A 110 10.57 -22.79 13.71
N LEU A 111 11.51 -23.28 12.92
CA LEU A 111 11.32 -23.50 11.49
C LEU A 111 10.20 -24.52 11.23
N GLY A 112 10.23 -25.67 11.89
CA GLY A 112 9.17 -26.69 11.80
C GLY A 112 7.80 -26.17 12.22
N PHE A 113 7.75 -25.36 13.29
CA PHE A 113 6.51 -24.68 13.74
C PHE A 113 5.97 -23.75 12.67
N VAL A 114 6.82 -22.90 12.09
CA VAL A 114 6.41 -21.97 11.03
C VAL A 114 5.92 -22.72 9.79
N GLN A 115 6.66 -23.73 9.33
CA GLN A 115 6.28 -24.54 8.18
C GLN A 115 4.93 -25.24 8.38
N THR A 116 4.72 -25.85 9.55
CA THR A 116 3.47 -26.54 9.87
C THR A 116 2.28 -25.59 9.81
N ASN A 117 2.42 -24.40 10.37
CA ASN A 117 1.32 -23.43 10.40
C ASN A 117 1.11 -22.75 9.05
N VAL A 118 2.16 -22.49 8.27
CA VAL A 118 2.03 -21.95 6.90
C VAL A 118 1.36 -22.98 5.98
N ARG A 119 1.63 -24.31 6.12
CA ARG A 119 0.92 -25.36 5.37
C ARG A 119 -0.59 -25.36 5.64
N LYS A 120 -1.01 -25.09 6.88
CA LYS A 120 -2.45 -24.97 7.20
C LYS A 120 -3.09 -23.81 6.45
N ILE A 121 -2.38 -22.70 6.35
CA ILE A 121 -2.86 -21.53 5.60
C ILE A 121 -2.91 -21.85 4.11
N ASP A 122 -1.86 -22.47 3.54
CA ASP A 122 -1.84 -22.87 2.14
C ASP A 122 -3.02 -23.77 1.78
N ALA A 123 -3.28 -24.78 2.61
CA ALA A 123 -4.42 -25.69 2.44
C ALA A 123 -5.75 -24.91 2.45
N LEU A 124 -5.95 -24.00 3.40
CA LEU A 124 -7.15 -23.16 3.49
C LEU A 124 -7.32 -22.28 2.25
N LEU A 125 -6.23 -21.66 1.80
CA LEU A 125 -6.26 -20.78 0.61
C LEU A 125 -6.61 -21.58 -0.66
N ARG A 126 -6.07 -22.77 -0.82
CA ARG A 126 -6.39 -23.66 -1.96
C ARG A 126 -7.84 -24.14 -1.93
N GLU A 127 -8.34 -24.52 -0.76
CA GLU A 127 -9.73 -24.95 -0.57
C GLU A 127 -10.72 -23.81 -0.88
N ARG A 128 -10.35 -22.58 -0.54
CA ARG A 128 -11.21 -21.39 -0.65
C ARG A 128 -10.91 -20.54 -1.89
N THR A 129 -10.08 -21.02 -2.82
CA THR A 129 -9.78 -20.32 -4.07
C THR A 129 -11.08 -20.03 -4.82
N GLY A 130 -11.35 -18.78 -5.13
CA GLY A 130 -12.58 -18.32 -5.79
C GLY A 130 -13.68 -17.80 -4.86
N THR A 131 -13.62 -18.07 -3.56
CA THR A 131 -14.53 -17.48 -2.57
C THR A 131 -13.89 -16.40 -1.71
N LEU A 132 -12.56 -16.36 -1.66
CA LEU A 132 -11.82 -15.34 -0.92
C LEU A 132 -11.80 -14.02 -1.68
N PRO A 133 -12.06 -12.89 -1.00
CA PRO A 133 -11.86 -11.58 -1.59
C PRO A 133 -10.40 -11.39 -2.03
N GLN A 134 -10.18 -10.82 -3.21
CA GLN A 134 -8.82 -10.61 -3.75
C GLN A 134 -7.94 -9.76 -2.82
N ASP A 135 -8.52 -8.79 -2.13
CA ASP A 135 -7.83 -7.92 -1.18
C ASP A 135 -7.38 -8.63 0.10
N ALA A 136 -7.93 -9.82 0.41
CA ALA A 136 -7.47 -10.68 1.50
C ALA A 136 -6.16 -11.41 1.17
N LEU A 137 -5.86 -11.62 -0.11
CA LEU A 137 -4.67 -12.36 -0.60
C LEU A 137 -3.42 -11.48 -0.58
N LYS A 138 -2.93 -11.17 0.60
CA LYS A 138 -1.73 -10.34 0.82
C LYS A 138 -0.86 -10.88 1.95
N ASN A 139 0.43 -10.58 1.93
CA ASN A 139 1.41 -11.05 2.92
C ASN A 139 1.02 -10.78 4.39
N LYS A 140 0.15 -9.81 4.65
CA LYS A 140 -0.36 -9.50 5.99
C LYS A 140 -1.18 -10.66 6.58
N LEU A 141 -1.77 -11.50 5.73
CA LEU A 141 -2.56 -12.67 6.13
C LEU A 141 -1.74 -13.61 7.03
N LEU A 142 -0.50 -13.93 6.67
CA LEU A 142 0.37 -14.77 7.50
C LEU A 142 0.58 -14.15 8.88
N ARG A 143 0.92 -12.88 8.94
CA ARG A 143 1.12 -12.19 10.23
C ARG A 143 -0.12 -12.25 11.10
N ASN A 144 -1.28 -11.92 10.53
CA ASN A 144 -2.53 -11.91 11.28
C ASN A 144 -2.90 -13.31 11.80
N PHE A 145 -2.64 -14.35 11.00
CA PHE A 145 -2.85 -15.71 11.46
C PHE A 145 -1.94 -16.06 12.64
N PHE A 146 -0.65 -15.73 12.56
CA PHE A 146 0.28 -16.00 13.68
C PHE A 146 -0.10 -15.22 14.94
N ASP A 147 -0.68 -14.03 14.81
CA ASP A 147 -1.20 -13.28 15.97
C ASP A 147 -2.30 -14.07 16.71
N THR A 148 -3.15 -14.84 16.01
CA THR A 148 -4.18 -15.67 16.63
C THR A 148 -3.61 -16.85 17.45
N LEU A 149 -2.35 -17.20 17.25
CA LEU A 149 -1.69 -18.29 17.97
C LEU A 149 -1.06 -17.83 19.30
N ARG A 150 -1.00 -16.53 19.59
CA ARG A 150 -0.40 -15.97 20.82
C ARG A 150 -0.96 -16.57 22.11
N PRO A 151 -2.28 -16.74 22.28
CA PRO A 151 -2.82 -17.33 23.50
C PRO A 151 -2.34 -18.79 23.76
N LEU A 152 -1.94 -19.51 22.71
CA LEU A 152 -1.52 -20.91 22.81
C LEU A 152 0.00 -21.09 22.99
N TYR A 153 0.80 -20.20 22.37
CA TYR A 153 2.25 -20.37 22.28
C TYR A 153 3.05 -19.25 22.95
N GLY A 154 2.37 -18.21 23.44
CA GLY A 154 2.98 -17.06 24.07
C GLY A 154 3.57 -16.03 23.10
N ASP A 155 3.64 -14.79 23.56
CA ASP A 155 4.04 -13.65 22.74
C ASP A 155 5.45 -13.78 22.18
N GLY A 156 6.43 -14.10 23.01
CA GLY A 156 7.83 -14.18 22.60
C GLY A 156 8.11 -15.22 21.52
N TYR A 157 7.42 -16.38 21.57
CA TYR A 157 7.58 -17.40 20.55
C TYR A 157 6.97 -16.99 19.21
N ILE A 158 5.78 -16.39 19.26
CA ILE A 158 5.10 -15.89 18.07
C ILE A 158 5.86 -14.70 17.46
N GLU A 159 6.44 -13.80 18.25
CA GLU A 159 7.28 -12.71 17.77
C GLU A 159 8.51 -13.21 17.01
N ARG A 160 9.18 -14.27 17.52
CA ARG A 160 10.29 -14.93 16.83
C ARG A 160 9.84 -15.52 15.48
N ALA A 161 8.70 -16.23 15.46
CA ALA A 161 8.12 -16.78 14.23
C ALA A 161 7.79 -15.67 13.21
N GLN A 162 7.16 -14.61 13.66
CA GLN A 162 6.84 -13.46 12.79
C GLN A 162 8.10 -12.72 12.32
N ALA A 163 9.14 -12.63 13.15
CA ALA A 163 10.42 -12.04 12.74
C ALA A 163 11.05 -12.86 11.61
N PHE A 164 11.06 -14.19 11.74
CA PHE A 164 11.53 -15.08 10.68
C PHE A 164 10.73 -14.90 9.39
N ILE A 165 9.40 -15.01 9.45
CA ILE A 165 8.51 -14.80 8.28
C ILE A 165 8.74 -13.41 7.64
N ARG A 166 8.98 -12.38 8.43
CA ARG A 166 9.27 -11.02 7.94
C ARG A 166 10.57 -10.97 7.15
N VAL A 167 11.59 -11.69 7.58
CA VAL A 167 12.88 -11.77 6.86
C VAL A 167 12.69 -12.54 5.55
N VAL A 168 12.04 -13.71 5.56
CA VAL A 168 11.73 -14.46 4.33
C VAL A 168 10.94 -13.58 3.35
N LYS A 169 9.90 -12.88 3.84
CA LYS A 169 9.15 -11.93 3.02
C LYS A 169 10.02 -10.85 2.37
N ARG A 170 11.01 -10.32 3.09
CA ARG A 170 11.92 -9.31 2.52
C ARG A 170 12.78 -9.90 1.41
N ILE A 171 13.27 -11.13 1.58
CA ILE A 171 14.06 -11.84 0.58
C ILE A 171 13.21 -12.07 -0.68
N VAL A 172 12.04 -12.68 -0.54
CA VAL A 172 11.09 -12.87 -1.65
C VAL A 172 10.78 -11.55 -2.35
N LYS A 173 10.51 -10.50 -1.56
CA LYS A 173 10.17 -9.19 -2.10
C LYS A 173 11.32 -8.53 -2.88
N ALA A 174 12.56 -8.75 -2.46
CA ALA A 174 13.74 -8.18 -3.13
C ALA A 174 13.99 -8.82 -4.51
N GLU A 175 13.57 -10.06 -4.69
CA GLU A 175 13.70 -10.79 -5.96
C GLU A 175 12.49 -10.56 -6.89
N PHE A 176 11.43 -9.93 -6.39
CA PHE A 176 10.23 -9.67 -7.17
C PHE A 176 10.43 -8.43 -8.05
N PRO A 177 10.33 -8.56 -9.38
CA PRO A 177 10.64 -7.46 -10.28
C PRO A 177 9.57 -6.36 -10.21
N MET A 178 10.01 -5.09 -10.18
CA MET A 178 9.14 -3.90 -10.17
C MET A 178 8.26 -3.77 -11.42
N LYS A 179 8.60 -4.46 -12.53
CA LYS A 179 7.79 -4.52 -13.75
C LYS A 179 6.34 -5.01 -13.56
N TYR A 180 6.02 -5.57 -12.42
CA TYR A 180 4.65 -5.92 -12.05
C TYR A 180 3.79 -4.73 -11.62
N PHE A 181 4.40 -3.59 -11.35
CA PHE A 181 3.66 -2.35 -11.15
C PHE A 181 3.63 -1.56 -12.46
N TYR A 182 2.51 -0.95 -12.74
CA TYR A 182 2.45 0.09 -13.76
C TYR A 182 3.36 1.25 -13.35
N ARG A 183 3.94 1.92 -14.33
CA ARG A 183 4.73 3.12 -14.06
C ARG A 183 3.83 4.24 -13.55
N THR A 184 4.39 5.11 -12.75
CA THR A 184 3.67 6.25 -12.19
C THR A 184 3.05 7.12 -13.29
N GLU A 185 3.80 7.32 -14.38
CA GLU A 185 3.36 8.09 -15.55
C GLU A 185 2.16 7.45 -16.24
N GLU A 186 2.14 6.12 -16.38
CA GLU A 186 1.02 5.37 -17.00
C GLU A 186 -0.26 5.49 -16.17
N ILE A 187 -0.15 5.46 -14.85
CA ILE A 187 -1.28 5.66 -13.94
C ILE A 187 -1.78 7.10 -14.01
N ILE A 188 -0.87 8.08 -14.07
CA ILE A 188 -1.22 9.50 -14.20
C ILE A 188 -1.93 9.74 -15.53
N GLU A 189 -1.39 9.23 -16.63
CA GLU A 189 -1.98 9.37 -17.97
C GLU A 189 -3.41 8.81 -18.01
N GLU A 190 -3.60 7.59 -17.48
CA GLU A 190 -4.93 6.99 -17.40
C GLU A 190 -5.88 7.83 -16.54
N ALA A 191 -5.47 8.25 -15.35
CA ALA A 191 -6.29 9.07 -14.47
C ALA A 191 -6.68 10.42 -15.12
N ARG A 192 -5.75 11.06 -15.83
CA ARG A 192 -5.99 12.30 -16.58
C ARG A 192 -6.94 12.11 -17.76
N SER A 193 -6.95 10.94 -18.40
CA SER A 193 -7.79 10.65 -19.57
C SER A 193 -9.29 10.84 -19.29
N PHE A 194 -9.73 10.64 -18.04
CA PHE A 194 -11.11 10.86 -17.63
C PHE A 194 -11.27 11.94 -16.52
N GLY A 195 -10.24 12.77 -16.33
CA GLY A 195 -10.28 13.98 -15.52
C GLY A 195 -10.36 13.71 -14.02
N CYS A 196 -9.52 12.80 -13.52
CA CYS A 196 -9.36 12.54 -12.09
C CYS A 196 -8.50 13.60 -11.40
N GLY A 197 -8.74 13.79 -10.11
CA GLY A 197 -7.79 14.39 -9.21
C GLY A 197 -6.73 13.36 -8.78
N ILE A 198 -5.48 13.80 -8.67
CA ILE A 198 -4.32 12.95 -8.34
C ILE A 198 -3.53 13.60 -7.21
N VAL A 199 -3.32 12.84 -6.12
CA VAL A 199 -2.61 13.31 -4.93
C VAL A 199 -1.49 12.32 -4.60
N VAL A 200 -0.32 12.82 -4.21
CA VAL A 200 0.75 12.00 -3.64
C VAL A 200 0.53 11.86 -2.14
N PRO A 201 0.25 10.64 -1.64
CA PRO A 201 0.10 10.41 -0.21
C PRO A 201 1.47 10.33 0.48
N HIS A 202 1.51 10.63 1.77
CA HIS A 202 2.63 10.42 2.71
C HIS A 202 4.04 10.57 2.07
N PRO A 203 4.34 11.72 1.41
CA PRO A 203 5.62 11.91 0.71
C PRO A 203 6.85 11.77 1.62
N GLU A 204 6.67 11.87 2.93
CA GLU A 204 7.74 11.67 3.91
C GLU A 204 8.27 10.21 3.95
N GLN A 205 7.54 9.26 3.41
CA GLN A 205 8.02 7.88 3.29
C GLN A 205 9.05 7.72 2.15
N PHE A 206 9.05 8.65 1.20
CA PHE A 206 9.98 8.69 0.09
C PHE A 206 10.18 10.13 -0.42
N TRP A 207 10.98 10.92 0.27
CA TRP A 207 11.23 12.34 -0.04
C TRP A 207 11.57 12.66 -1.50
N PRO A 208 12.31 11.80 -2.26
CA PRO A 208 12.60 12.09 -3.66
C PRO A 208 11.35 12.25 -4.54
N ILE A 209 10.19 11.77 -4.13
CA ILE A 209 8.92 11.96 -4.88
C ILE A 209 8.57 13.43 -5.08
N LEU A 210 9.00 14.31 -4.16
CA LEU A 210 8.79 15.76 -4.27
C LEU A 210 9.59 16.40 -5.43
N LEU A 211 10.62 15.70 -5.93
CA LEU A 211 11.48 16.12 -7.04
C LEU A 211 11.06 15.48 -8.37
N ALA A 212 10.05 14.62 -8.36
CA ALA A 212 9.65 13.83 -9.53
C ALA A 212 8.92 14.64 -10.60
N GLU A 213 8.48 15.87 -10.27
CA GLU A 213 7.72 16.75 -11.17
C GLU A 213 6.51 16.08 -11.86
N TYR A 214 5.91 15.10 -11.18
CA TYR A 214 4.71 14.42 -11.67
C TYR A 214 3.54 15.41 -11.84
N ASP A 215 2.72 15.19 -12.88
CA ASP A 215 1.47 15.95 -13.06
C ASP A 215 0.43 15.51 -12.02
N VAL A 216 0.54 16.06 -10.82
CA VAL A 216 -0.37 15.81 -9.71
C VAL A 216 -1.05 17.10 -9.26
N ASP A 217 -2.22 16.97 -8.65
CA ASP A 217 -3.01 18.10 -8.15
C ASP A 217 -2.63 18.50 -6.72
N GLY A 218 -1.99 17.60 -5.96
CA GLY A 218 -1.64 17.90 -4.58
C GLY A 218 -0.74 16.88 -3.90
N TYR A 219 -0.35 17.25 -2.69
CA TYR A 219 0.38 16.39 -1.76
C TYR A 219 -0.38 16.27 -0.44
N GLU A 220 -0.37 15.08 0.15
CA GLU A 220 -0.76 14.91 1.53
C GLU A 220 0.33 15.52 2.42
N VAL A 221 -0.04 16.52 3.21
CA VAL A 221 0.90 17.24 4.08
C VAL A 221 0.73 16.89 5.54
N TRP A 222 -0.35 16.20 5.89
CA TRP A 222 -0.64 15.77 7.23
C TRP A 222 -1.37 14.43 7.26
N ASN A 223 -0.89 13.54 8.11
CA ASN A 223 -1.61 12.37 8.61
C ASN A 223 -1.14 12.08 10.05
N PRO A 224 -1.79 11.21 10.82
CA PRO A 224 -1.40 10.93 12.20
C PRO A 224 0.05 10.48 12.38
N GLN A 225 0.64 9.82 11.39
CA GLN A 225 2.02 9.30 11.42
C GLN A 225 3.05 10.35 11.00
N SER A 226 2.67 11.26 10.08
CA SER A 226 3.55 12.26 9.49
C SER A 226 3.46 13.65 10.11
N ARG A 227 2.62 13.85 11.12
CA ARG A 227 2.32 15.15 11.75
C ARG A 227 3.55 16.04 11.98
N ARG A 228 4.68 15.46 12.38
CA ARG A 228 5.93 16.18 12.63
C ARG A 228 6.56 16.83 11.38
N TYR A 229 6.14 16.42 10.20
CA TYR A 229 6.67 16.92 8.93
C TYR A 229 5.73 17.91 8.23
N SER A 230 4.56 18.19 8.79
CA SER A 230 3.52 18.99 8.14
C SER A 230 3.99 20.38 7.76
N GLU A 231 4.69 21.08 8.66
CA GLU A 231 5.20 22.43 8.37
C GLU A 231 6.19 22.43 7.21
N PHE A 232 7.11 21.47 7.20
CA PHE A 232 8.07 21.28 6.10
C PHE A 232 7.36 21.01 4.77
N LEU A 233 6.35 20.14 4.76
CA LEU A 233 5.61 19.79 3.55
C LEU A 233 4.79 20.98 3.03
N ILE A 234 4.13 21.73 3.92
CA ILE A 234 3.38 22.94 3.56
C ILE A 234 4.32 23.98 2.93
N ASP A 235 5.49 24.24 3.55
CA ASP A 235 6.49 25.17 3.03
C ASP A 235 7.03 24.70 1.67
N THR A 236 7.29 23.42 1.51
CA THR A 236 7.72 22.83 0.24
C THR A 236 6.70 23.06 -0.87
N VAL A 237 5.42 22.79 -0.60
CA VAL A 237 4.33 23.04 -1.57
C VAL A 237 4.21 24.52 -1.87
N ALA A 238 4.33 25.39 -0.87
CA ALA A 238 4.28 26.84 -1.08
C ALA A 238 5.39 27.31 -1.99
N ARG A 239 6.63 26.84 -1.81
CA ARG A 239 7.78 27.16 -2.66
C ARG A 239 7.61 26.63 -4.09
N GLN A 240 7.14 25.38 -4.24
CA GLN A 240 6.85 24.82 -5.57
C GLN A 240 5.81 25.65 -6.33
N ASN A 241 4.81 26.17 -5.64
CA ASN A 241 3.77 27.03 -6.22
C ASN A 241 4.27 28.43 -6.61
N GLN A 242 5.39 28.88 -6.06
CA GLN A 242 6.03 30.17 -6.38
C GLN A 242 7.09 30.07 -7.48
N GLY A 243 7.53 28.85 -7.82
CA GLY A 243 8.61 28.62 -8.77
C GLY A 243 8.23 29.02 -10.21
N PRO A 244 9.19 29.60 -10.99
CA PRO A 244 8.92 30.17 -12.34
C PRO A 244 8.69 29.08 -13.41
N GLY A 245 8.92 27.80 -13.12
CA GLY A 245 8.89 26.70 -14.09
C GLY A 245 7.53 26.03 -14.28
N ARG A 246 6.55 26.31 -13.46
CA ARG A 246 5.29 25.57 -13.49
C ARG A 246 4.27 26.20 -14.43
N ARG A 247 4.23 25.70 -15.65
CA ARG A 247 3.11 25.89 -16.59
C ARG A 247 1.96 24.97 -16.14
N GLY A 248 1.12 25.37 -15.17
CA GLY A 248 0.03 24.48 -14.82
C GLY A 248 -0.73 24.85 -13.56
N ARG A 249 -1.44 23.86 -13.05
CA ARG A 249 -2.29 23.96 -11.88
C ARG A 249 -1.47 24.17 -10.60
N ARG A 250 -2.01 24.96 -9.68
CA ARG A 250 -1.47 25.09 -8.33
C ARG A 250 -1.56 23.75 -7.61
N ILE A 251 -0.49 23.35 -6.93
CA ILE A 251 -0.49 22.19 -6.04
C ILE A 251 -1.32 22.51 -4.80
N LEU A 252 -2.25 21.65 -4.49
CA LEU A 252 -3.07 21.72 -3.30
C LEU A 252 -2.45 20.90 -2.15
N ILE A 253 -2.87 21.22 -0.94
CA ILE A 253 -2.52 20.42 0.25
C ILE A 253 -3.70 19.57 0.67
N PHE A 254 -3.42 18.33 1.05
CA PHE A 254 -4.39 17.36 1.51
C PHE A 254 -4.03 16.86 2.90
N MET A 255 -5.06 16.45 3.64
CA MET A 255 -4.92 15.84 4.94
C MET A 255 -5.38 14.38 4.83
N GLY A 256 -4.56 13.46 5.34
CA GLY A 256 -4.87 12.03 5.37
C GLY A 256 -5.31 11.55 6.76
N ASP A 257 -5.82 10.33 6.81
CA ASP A 257 -6.25 9.68 8.05
C ASP A 257 -5.52 8.34 8.30
#